data_1dfcae7dc5314683a54cbb64e60bc38b
#
_entry.id   1dfcae7dc5314683a54cbb64e60bc38b
#
_cell.length_a   1.000
_cell.length_b   1.000
_cell.length_c   1.000
_cell.angle_alpha   90.00
_cell.angle_beta   90.00
_cell.angle_gamma   90.00
#
_symmetry.space_group_name_H-M   'P 1'
#
loop_
_entity.id
_entity.type
_entity.pdbx_description
1 polymer ?
#
loop_
_entity_poly.entity_id
_entity_poly.type
_entity_poly.pdbx_seq_one_letter_code
_entity_poly.pdbx_strand_id
1 'polypeptide(L)'
;MNTKTTVISQAELDAQFACCDKVAAYWQTKGRTPTAYVETYGCQQNEADSEKLRGFLAQCGYAIVGSAEGADVVIMNTCAIREHAEQRVFGNLGALTHTKRRHPEQKIFLCGCMAGETKVSDRVRHSYPHVDGVFSTHHLWQFPQILWNVLSGKKRQFFIEDEPGSIAEGIPQVRDSSLKAWVSIMYGCNNFCTYCIVPYVRGRERSRQPEDILAECRALIEGGTKDITLLGQNVNSYGKDLSCGMDFADLLAAIAQIPGDFLVRFMTSHPRDASEKLFDTMARYPKIAKQLHLPFQSGSSRVLKAMNRHYDRETYLQKVNYAKKVMPELVLTSDVIVGFPGETEEEFEETISLIQSVHYASLFPFISPPRPGPPAAKMDDPTPKDEKNRRFDRLCAVQNAISEEIHNSYIGKTLRCLVDGRDKDLLTARTEGGRLVRFPGRDDMIGTYQNITITAATTWSLSGKAADIC
;
A
#
# COMPACT_ATOMS: atom_id res chain seq x y z
N MET A 1 -13.57 22.15 -11.77
CA MET A 1 -12.29 22.85 -11.95
C MET A 1 -11.24 21.80 -12.28
N ASN A 2 -10.68 21.85 -13.51
CA ASN A 2 -9.56 21.01 -13.90
C ASN A 2 -8.31 21.57 -13.20
N THR A 3 -7.97 21.06 -12.04
CA THR A 3 -6.69 21.34 -11.43
C THR A 3 -5.65 20.52 -12.19
N LYS A 4 -4.88 21.19 -13.05
CA LYS A 4 -3.72 20.56 -13.70
C LYS A 4 -2.84 19.95 -12.63
N THR A 5 -2.46 18.68 -12.82
CA THR A 5 -1.44 18.01 -11.99
C THR A 5 -0.17 18.86 -12.01
N THR A 6 0.29 19.26 -10.83
CA THR A 6 1.55 19.98 -10.69
C THR A 6 2.68 18.95 -10.65
N VAL A 7 3.58 19.00 -11.59
CA VAL A 7 4.83 18.22 -11.59
C VAL A 7 5.92 19.11 -11.00
N ILE A 8 6.62 18.61 -9.98
CA ILE A 8 7.75 19.31 -9.37
C ILE A 8 8.87 19.44 -10.42
N SER A 9 9.34 20.65 -10.64
CA SER A 9 10.40 20.91 -11.60
C SER A 9 11.75 20.36 -11.12
N GLN A 10 12.66 20.09 -12.06
CA GLN A 10 14.01 19.65 -11.71
C GLN A 10 14.72 20.67 -10.80
N ALA A 11 14.52 21.96 -11.02
CA ALA A 11 15.12 23.03 -10.19
C ALA A 11 14.63 22.97 -8.73
N GLU A 12 13.34 22.65 -8.50
CA GLU A 12 12.80 22.47 -7.14
C GLU A 12 13.38 21.22 -6.48
N LEU A 13 13.55 20.14 -7.23
CA LEU A 13 14.17 18.92 -6.71
C LEU A 13 15.67 19.13 -6.42
N ASP A 14 16.40 19.83 -7.29
CA ASP A 14 17.80 20.19 -7.10
C ASP A 14 17.98 21.04 -5.83
N ALA A 15 17.02 21.92 -5.52
CA ALA A 15 17.01 22.67 -4.26
C ALA A 15 16.88 21.74 -3.02
N GLN A 16 16.15 20.61 -3.15
CA GLN A 16 16.10 19.60 -2.09
C GLN A 16 17.44 18.87 -1.95
N PHE A 17 18.09 18.50 -3.05
CA PHE A 17 19.42 17.90 -2.99
C PHE A 17 20.46 18.85 -2.41
N ALA A 18 20.39 20.12 -2.72
CA ALA A 18 21.24 21.14 -2.05
C ALA A 18 20.98 21.21 -0.52
N CYS A 19 19.75 20.91 -0.07
CA CYS A 19 19.49 20.76 1.37
C CYS A 19 20.10 19.46 1.93
N CYS A 20 20.10 18.36 1.18
CA CYS A 20 20.80 17.14 1.58
C CYS A 20 22.29 17.41 1.78
N ASP A 21 22.94 18.15 0.86
CA ASP A 21 24.36 18.51 0.97
C ASP A 21 24.65 19.35 2.21
N LYS A 22 23.76 20.29 2.56
CA LYS A 22 23.87 21.09 3.80
C LYS A 22 23.75 20.21 5.04
N VAL A 23 22.85 19.24 5.05
CA VAL A 23 22.69 18.29 6.15
C VAL A 23 23.94 17.40 6.28
N ALA A 24 24.45 16.87 5.16
CA ALA A 24 25.67 16.08 5.15
C ALA A 24 26.87 16.87 5.68
N ALA A 25 27.06 18.13 5.22
CA ALA A 25 28.11 19.02 5.71
C ALA A 25 27.98 19.32 7.23
N TYR A 26 26.74 19.54 7.73
CA TYR A 26 26.50 19.70 9.16
C TYR A 26 27.02 18.51 9.97
N TRP A 27 26.76 17.28 9.55
CA TRP A 27 27.21 16.08 10.24
C TRP A 27 28.72 15.84 10.10
N GLN A 28 29.31 16.21 8.97
CA GLN A 28 30.77 16.18 8.80
C GLN A 28 31.48 17.05 9.86
N THR A 29 30.94 18.23 10.20
CA THR A 29 31.47 19.06 11.27
C THR A 29 31.39 18.41 12.66
N LYS A 30 30.46 17.48 12.87
CA LYS A 30 30.33 16.67 14.09
C LYS A 30 31.28 15.47 14.16
N GLY A 31 31.99 15.15 13.07
CA GLY A 31 32.98 14.07 13.00
C GLY A 31 32.42 12.65 13.11
N ARG A 32 31.14 12.43 12.82
CA ARG A 32 30.51 11.10 12.87
C ARG A 32 29.42 10.91 11.81
N THR A 33 29.16 9.68 11.47
CA THR A 33 28.00 9.30 10.62
C THR A 33 26.72 9.35 11.44
N PRO A 34 25.72 10.14 11.04
CA PRO A 34 24.42 10.17 11.72
C PRO A 34 23.60 8.91 11.42
N THR A 35 22.66 8.61 12.29
CA THR A 35 21.75 7.47 12.16
C THR A 35 20.30 7.89 12.05
N ALA A 36 19.51 7.16 11.26
CA ALA A 36 18.09 7.41 11.09
C ALA A 36 17.27 6.14 11.17
N TYR A 37 16.12 6.22 11.84
CA TYR A 37 15.13 5.18 11.94
C TYR A 37 13.83 5.65 11.26
N VAL A 38 13.29 4.83 10.37
CA VAL A 38 12.00 5.09 9.70
C VAL A 38 11.04 3.97 10.03
N GLU A 39 9.99 4.28 10.77
CA GLU A 39 8.93 3.33 11.12
C GLU A 39 7.70 3.60 10.24
N THR A 40 7.20 2.54 9.59
CA THR A 40 6.05 2.62 8.70
C THR A 40 4.81 2.02 9.33
N TYR A 41 3.73 2.77 9.35
CA TYR A 41 2.41 2.30 9.76
C TYR A 41 1.48 2.40 8.57
N GLY A 42 0.92 1.28 8.11
CA GLY A 42 -0.14 1.37 7.12
C GLY A 42 -0.08 0.41 5.94
N CYS A 43 -0.27 0.94 4.75
CA CYS A 43 -0.39 0.18 3.52
C CYS A 43 0.90 0.22 2.69
N GLN A 44 0.93 -0.54 1.60
CA GLN A 44 2.07 -0.58 0.67
C GLN A 44 2.46 0.80 0.11
N GLN A 45 1.49 1.71 -0.04
CA GLN A 45 1.81 3.08 -0.45
C GLN A 45 2.64 3.82 0.63
N ASN A 46 2.38 3.57 1.91
CA ASN A 46 3.23 4.12 2.98
C ASN A 46 4.63 3.50 2.97
N GLU A 47 4.76 2.20 2.63
CA GLU A 47 6.08 1.57 2.45
C GLU A 47 6.86 2.24 1.32
N ALA A 48 6.24 2.43 0.15
CA ALA A 48 6.85 3.14 -0.98
C ALA A 48 7.23 4.60 -0.61
N ASP A 49 6.40 5.28 0.18
CA ASP A 49 6.70 6.62 0.69
C ASP A 49 7.91 6.60 1.66
N SER A 50 8.03 5.54 2.49
CA SER A 50 9.17 5.35 3.41
C SER A 50 10.47 5.01 2.69
N GLU A 51 10.42 4.25 1.57
CA GLU A 51 11.58 4.01 0.71
C GLU A 51 12.17 5.32 0.18
N LYS A 52 11.33 6.28 -0.19
CA LYS A 52 11.75 7.63 -0.61
C LYS A 52 12.35 8.44 0.55
N LEU A 53 11.76 8.37 1.74
CA LEU A 53 12.30 9.03 2.93
C LEU A 53 13.68 8.48 3.30
N ARG A 54 13.84 7.15 3.27
CA ARG A 54 15.15 6.50 3.48
C ARG A 54 16.16 6.90 2.39
N GLY A 55 15.70 7.05 1.14
CA GLY A 55 16.53 7.54 0.04
C GLY A 55 17.07 8.95 0.30
N PHE A 56 16.23 9.88 0.70
CA PHE A 56 16.68 11.22 1.10
C PHE A 56 17.62 11.20 2.30
N LEU A 57 17.35 10.38 3.32
CA LEU A 57 18.23 10.24 4.48
C LEU A 57 19.60 9.71 4.08
N ALA A 58 19.67 8.70 3.22
CA ALA A 58 20.93 8.18 2.68
C ALA A 58 21.69 9.24 1.89
N GLN A 59 20.99 10.03 1.06
CA GLN A 59 21.59 11.18 0.35
C GLN A 59 22.10 12.26 1.31
N CYS A 60 21.44 12.45 2.46
CA CYS A 60 21.91 13.34 3.55
C CYS A 60 23.06 12.74 4.39
N GLY A 61 23.54 11.52 4.06
CA GLY A 61 24.64 10.86 4.76
C GLY A 61 24.27 10.07 6.00
N TYR A 62 22.96 9.77 6.22
CA TYR A 62 22.51 8.94 7.34
C TYR A 62 22.67 7.45 7.07
N ALA A 63 23.12 6.72 8.07
CA ALA A 63 22.98 5.26 8.12
C ALA A 63 21.57 4.91 8.64
N ILE A 64 20.85 4.04 7.92
CA ILE A 64 19.53 3.57 8.34
C ILE A 64 19.70 2.45 9.38
N VAL A 65 19.03 2.59 10.53
CA VAL A 65 19.12 1.65 11.66
C VAL A 65 17.75 1.02 11.95
N GLY A 66 17.77 -0.11 12.67
CA GLY A 66 16.56 -0.89 12.97
C GLY A 66 15.79 -0.46 14.24
N SER A 67 16.22 0.60 14.93
CA SER A 67 15.63 1.05 16.20
C SER A 67 15.66 2.56 16.33
N ALA A 68 14.62 3.12 16.97
CA ALA A 68 14.56 4.53 17.35
C ALA A 68 15.54 4.89 18.47
N GLU A 69 15.99 3.90 19.26
CA GLU A 69 16.91 4.13 20.36
C GLU A 69 18.30 4.48 19.85
N GLY A 70 18.78 5.68 20.23
CA GLY A 70 20.08 6.20 19.78
C GLY A 70 20.09 6.75 18.35
N ALA A 71 19.01 6.66 17.59
CA ALA A 71 18.93 7.28 16.29
C ALA A 71 18.89 8.82 16.39
N ASP A 72 19.63 9.50 15.51
CA ASP A 72 19.65 10.96 15.44
C ASP A 72 18.36 11.54 14.85
N VAL A 73 17.77 10.79 13.89
CA VAL A 73 16.49 11.13 13.27
C VAL A 73 15.55 9.93 13.39
N VAL A 74 14.33 10.20 13.83
CA VAL A 74 13.22 9.23 13.84
C VAL A 74 12.08 9.76 13.00
N ILE A 75 11.63 8.99 12.02
CA ILE A 75 10.47 9.31 11.20
C ILE A 75 9.38 8.26 11.42
N MET A 76 8.18 8.70 11.77
CA MET A 76 6.99 7.86 11.85
C MET A 76 6.10 8.17 10.65
N ASN A 77 6.09 7.29 9.65
CA ASN A 77 5.22 7.40 8.48
C ASN A 77 3.90 6.70 8.74
N THR A 78 2.80 7.43 8.73
CA THR A 78 1.54 7.05 9.34
C THR A 78 0.38 6.95 8.38
N CYS A 79 -0.58 6.08 8.71
CA CYS A 79 -1.77 5.80 7.92
C CYS A 79 -3.04 6.34 8.60
N ALA A 80 -3.94 6.90 7.79
CA ALA A 80 -5.24 7.39 8.25
C ALA A 80 -6.37 6.34 8.15
N ILE A 81 -6.10 5.11 7.66
CA ILE A 81 -7.16 4.15 7.31
C ILE A 81 -7.59 3.27 8.51
N ARG A 82 -6.71 3.03 9.49
CA ARG A 82 -6.96 2.09 10.58
C ARG A 82 -6.93 2.79 11.95
N GLU A 83 -8.05 2.78 12.68
CA GLU A 83 -8.16 3.40 14.01
C GLU A 83 -7.14 2.85 15.01
N HIS A 84 -6.95 1.52 15.04
CA HIS A 84 -5.91 0.91 15.88
C HIS A 84 -4.49 1.37 15.54
N ALA A 85 -4.24 1.75 14.28
CA ALA A 85 -2.95 2.31 13.88
C ALA A 85 -2.74 3.70 14.50
N GLU A 86 -3.78 4.53 14.57
CA GLU A 86 -3.71 5.86 15.18
C GLU A 86 -3.35 5.79 16.67
N GLN A 87 -4.04 4.94 17.44
CA GLN A 87 -3.74 4.76 18.87
C GLN A 87 -2.31 4.26 19.09
N ARG A 88 -1.87 3.29 18.29
CA ARG A 88 -0.50 2.78 18.34
C ARG A 88 0.54 3.84 18.01
N VAL A 89 0.29 4.66 16.97
CA VAL A 89 1.16 5.77 16.59
C VAL A 89 1.30 6.78 17.75
N PHE A 90 0.21 7.20 18.37
CA PHE A 90 0.27 8.12 19.49
C PHE A 90 0.94 7.52 20.73
N GLY A 91 0.74 6.21 20.98
CA GLY A 91 1.44 5.50 22.04
C GLY A 91 2.96 5.49 21.82
N ASN A 92 3.40 5.11 20.62
CA ASN A 92 4.82 5.09 20.25
C ASN A 92 5.41 6.51 20.21
N LEU A 93 4.67 7.50 19.69
CA LEU A 93 5.08 8.88 19.70
C LEU A 93 5.30 9.41 21.14
N GLY A 94 4.42 9.02 22.06
CA GLY A 94 4.60 9.32 23.50
C GLY A 94 5.85 8.67 24.09
N ALA A 95 6.13 7.40 23.72
CA ALA A 95 7.32 6.69 24.18
C ALA A 95 8.63 7.33 23.71
N LEU A 96 8.64 7.98 22.53
CA LEU A 96 9.81 8.70 22.02
C LEU A 96 10.23 9.89 22.91
N THR A 97 9.38 10.35 23.84
CA THR A 97 9.79 11.31 24.88
C THR A 97 10.94 10.77 25.72
N HIS A 98 10.94 9.47 26.01
CA HIS A 98 12.00 8.86 26.80
C HIS A 98 13.32 8.76 26.04
N THR A 99 13.28 8.42 24.74
CA THR A 99 14.48 8.38 23.90
C THR A 99 15.06 9.78 23.72
N LYS A 100 14.21 10.79 23.47
CA LYS A 100 14.65 12.18 23.33
C LYS A 100 15.21 12.78 24.62
N ARG A 101 14.74 12.36 25.80
CA ARG A 101 15.35 12.77 27.09
C ARG A 101 16.76 12.22 27.25
N ARG A 102 17.04 11.00 26.78
CA ARG A 102 18.37 10.38 26.78
C ARG A 102 19.27 10.93 25.67
N HIS A 103 18.68 11.33 24.55
CA HIS A 103 19.33 11.90 23.37
C HIS A 103 18.68 13.23 22.98
N PRO A 104 18.97 14.35 23.66
CA PRO A 104 18.26 15.63 23.44
C PRO A 104 18.40 16.18 22.03
N GLU A 105 19.45 15.81 21.30
CA GLU A 105 19.68 16.22 19.91
C GLU A 105 18.85 15.39 18.90
N GLN A 106 18.23 14.27 19.31
CA GLN A 106 17.37 13.46 18.44
C GLN A 106 16.27 14.32 17.81
N LYS A 107 16.03 14.17 16.51
CA LYS A 107 14.94 14.84 15.78
C LYS A 107 13.84 13.84 15.44
N ILE A 108 12.61 14.21 15.77
CA ILE A 108 11.43 13.34 15.62
C ILE A 108 10.46 13.97 14.64
N PHE A 109 10.08 13.21 13.61
CA PHE A 109 9.15 13.63 12.57
C PHE A 109 7.94 12.69 12.51
N LEU A 110 6.76 13.27 12.31
CA LEU A 110 5.53 12.55 11.99
C LEU A 110 5.11 12.91 10.57
N CYS A 111 4.85 11.90 9.73
CA CYS A 111 4.41 12.15 8.36
C CYS A 111 3.38 11.11 7.87
N GLY A 112 2.98 11.23 6.62
CA GLY A 112 2.04 10.33 5.98
C GLY A 112 0.59 10.81 6.02
N CYS A 113 -0.35 9.87 5.73
CA CYS A 113 -1.77 10.21 5.59
C CYS A 113 -2.38 10.81 6.86
N MET A 114 -2.07 10.23 8.02
CA MET A 114 -2.59 10.67 9.31
C MET A 114 -2.07 12.08 9.67
N ALA A 115 -0.83 12.40 9.34
CA ALA A 115 -0.23 13.71 9.60
C ALA A 115 -0.90 14.84 8.81
N GLY A 116 -1.55 14.52 7.68
CA GLY A 116 -2.34 15.46 6.87
C GLY A 116 -3.71 15.82 7.47
N GLU A 117 -4.14 15.14 8.54
CA GLU A 117 -5.38 15.49 9.23
C GLU A 117 -5.16 16.64 10.21
N THR A 118 -5.89 17.76 10.05
CA THR A 118 -5.77 18.94 10.90
C THR A 118 -5.88 18.60 12.39
N LYS A 119 -6.83 17.72 12.76
CA LYS A 119 -7.01 17.29 14.17
C LYS A 119 -5.76 16.60 14.74
N VAL A 120 -5.11 15.78 13.92
CA VAL A 120 -3.90 15.07 14.31
C VAL A 120 -2.72 16.04 14.49
N SER A 121 -2.51 16.92 13.53
CA SER A 121 -1.45 17.90 13.57
C SER A 121 -1.61 18.89 14.76
N ASP A 122 -2.85 19.32 15.06
CA ASP A 122 -3.17 20.14 16.21
C ASP A 122 -2.91 19.40 17.53
N ARG A 123 -3.32 18.13 17.62
CA ARG A 123 -3.00 17.30 18.80
C ARG A 123 -1.49 17.15 18.99
N VAL A 124 -0.72 16.93 17.90
CA VAL A 124 0.75 16.85 18.00
C VAL A 124 1.34 18.19 18.40
N ARG A 125 0.82 19.30 17.88
CA ARG A 125 1.26 20.65 18.22
C ARG A 125 1.15 20.94 19.71
N HIS A 126 0.04 20.54 20.33
CA HIS A 126 -0.26 20.86 21.74
C HIS A 126 0.27 19.81 22.71
N SER A 127 0.16 18.52 22.38
CA SER A 127 0.40 17.42 23.33
C SER A 127 1.75 16.72 23.18
N TYR A 128 2.48 16.94 22.06
CA TYR A 128 3.75 16.27 21.77
C TYR A 128 4.86 17.28 21.46
N PRO A 129 5.31 18.10 22.44
CA PRO A 129 6.29 19.17 22.20
C PRO A 129 7.66 18.66 21.77
N HIS A 130 7.96 17.37 21.97
CA HIS A 130 9.20 16.72 21.57
C HIS A 130 9.26 16.37 20.07
N VAL A 131 8.16 16.48 19.32
CA VAL A 131 8.12 16.29 17.86
C VAL A 131 8.63 17.57 17.19
N ASP A 132 9.63 17.44 16.34
CA ASP A 132 10.30 18.55 15.67
C ASP A 132 9.67 18.93 14.34
N GLY A 133 9.01 17.96 13.65
CA GLY A 133 8.34 18.23 12.39
C GLY A 133 7.14 17.33 12.12
N VAL A 134 6.13 17.90 11.45
CA VAL A 134 4.94 17.20 10.96
C VAL A 134 4.72 17.60 9.51
N PHE A 135 4.58 16.64 8.61
CA PHE A 135 4.32 16.92 7.20
C PHE A 135 3.40 15.88 6.54
N SER A 136 2.53 16.38 5.66
CA SER A 136 1.60 15.55 4.93
C SER A 136 2.28 14.79 3.78
N THR A 137 1.55 13.87 3.13
CA THR A 137 2.03 13.15 1.95
C THR A 137 2.36 14.07 0.77
N HIS A 138 1.75 15.25 0.70
CA HIS A 138 2.00 16.24 -0.35
C HIS A 138 3.37 16.92 -0.23
N HIS A 139 3.92 16.97 0.99
CA HIS A 139 5.19 17.63 1.32
C HIS A 139 6.35 16.63 1.49
N LEU A 140 6.16 15.35 1.18
CA LEU A 140 7.21 14.33 1.32
C LEU A 140 8.48 14.71 0.55
N TRP A 141 8.35 15.23 -0.65
CA TRP A 141 9.47 15.66 -1.49
C TRP A 141 10.27 16.82 -0.91
N GLN A 142 9.69 17.58 0.02
CA GLN A 142 10.34 18.70 0.73
C GLN A 142 11.05 18.25 2.02
N PHE A 143 11.08 16.97 2.33
CA PHE A 143 11.66 16.46 3.56
C PHE A 143 13.11 16.94 3.81
N PRO A 144 14.03 17.00 2.82
CA PRO A 144 15.38 17.53 3.03
C PRO A 144 15.39 18.97 3.55
N GLN A 145 14.54 19.83 3.03
CA GLN A 145 14.40 21.22 3.49
C GLN A 145 13.83 21.27 4.92
N ILE A 146 12.81 20.45 5.21
CA ILE A 146 12.21 20.35 6.55
C ILE A 146 13.26 19.92 7.57
N LEU A 147 14.06 18.90 7.25
CA LEU A 147 15.14 18.39 8.08
C LEU A 147 16.21 19.47 8.31
N TRP A 148 16.66 20.14 7.25
CA TRP A 148 17.63 21.22 7.34
C TRP A 148 17.13 22.37 8.21
N ASN A 149 15.87 22.77 8.07
CA ASN A 149 15.27 23.81 8.89
C ASN A 149 15.35 23.47 10.39
N VAL A 150 15.05 22.21 10.75
CA VAL A 150 15.12 21.76 12.16
C VAL A 150 16.56 21.70 12.65
N LEU A 151 17.51 21.19 11.86
CA LEU A 151 18.92 21.09 12.24
C LEU A 151 19.60 22.47 12.38
N SER A 152 19.21 23.44 11.55
CA SER A 152 19.72 24.82 11.58
C SER A 152 19.09 25.68 12.68
N GLY A 153 18.31 25.12 13.60
CA GLY A 153 17.76 25.76 14.77
C GLY A 153 16.44 26.50 14.59
N LYS A 154 15.76 26.32 13.45
CA LYS A 154 14.40 26.83 13.30
C LYS A 154 13.46 26.08 14.25
N LYS A 155 12.38 26.76 14.66
CA LYS A 155 11.32 26.15 15.49
C LYS A 155 10.68 24.93 14.77
N ARG A 156 9.88 24.17 15.51
CA ARG A 156 9.10 23.03 15.02
C ARG A 156 8.42 23.34 13.69
N GLN A 157 8.53 22.43 12.73
CA GLN A 157 8.06 22.59 11.36
C GLN A 157 6.73 21.87 11.15
N PHE A 158 5.73 22.53 10.56
CA PHE A 158 4.43 21.94 10.24
C PHE A 158 4.09 22.26 8.78
N PHE A 159 4.16 21.24 7.92
CA PHE A 159 3.87 21.28 6.49
C PHE A 159 2.63 20.42 6.23
N ILE A 160 1.46 20.97 6.50
CA ILE A 160 0.17 20.26 6.52
C ILE A 160 -0.90 20.96 5.68
N GLU A 161 -0.56 22.05 5.01
CA GLU A 161 -1.51 22.82 4.22
C GLU A 161 -2.06 21.98 3.05
N ASP A 162 -3.35 22.22 2.72
CA ASP A 162 -4.01 21.62 1.57
C ASP A 162 -3.49 22.26 0.27
N GLU A 163 -2.33 21.83 -0.16
CA GLU A 163 -1.85 22.13 -1.51
C GLU A 163 -2.43 21.16 -2.53
N PRO A 164 -2.67 21.60 -3.77
CA PRO A 164 -2.91 20.68 -4.88
C PRO A 164 -1.75 19.71 -4.93
N GLY A 165 -2.02 18.42 -4.71
CA GLY A 165 -0.95 17.45 -4.65
C GLY A 165 -0.08 17.47 -5.91
N SER A 166 1.22 17.36 -5.72
CA SER A 166 2.23 17.35 -6.79
C SER A 166 2.81 15.96 -7.02
N ILE A 167 3.44 15.77 -8.17
CA ILE A 167 4.24 14.59 -8.50
C ILE A 167 5.70 15.03 -8.53
N ALA A 168 6.55 14.36 -7.76
CA ALA A 168 7.99 14.55 -7.81
C ALA A 168 8.65 13.27 -8.35
N GLU A 169 9.30 13.39 -9.51
CA GLU A 169 10.08 12.32 -10.11
C GLU A 169 11.56 12.42 -9.68
N GLY A 170 12.31 11.32 -9.79
CA GLY A 170 13.74 11.33 -9.47
C GLY A 170 14.10 11.34 -7.98
N ILE A 171 13.14 11.15 -7.08
CA ILE A 171 13.44 10.99 -5.65
C ILE A 171 14.18 9.66 -5.45
N PRO A 172 15.37 9.68 -4.79
CA PRO A 172 16.12 8.46 -4.49
C PRO A 172 15.29 7.54 -3.57
N GLN A 173 15.48 6.24 -3.73
CA GLN A 173 14.75 5.23 -2.95
C GLN A 173 15.73 4.21 -2.37
N VAL A 174 15.59 3.92 -1.07
CA VAL A 174 16.27 2.79 -0.43
C VAL A 174 15.20 1.75 -0.14
N ARG A 175 15.26 0.65 -0.88
CA ARG A 175 14.26 -0.42 -0.86
C ARG A 175 14.60 -1.47 0.19
N ASP A 176 13.57 -2.06 0.79
CA ASP A 176 13.73 -3.12 1.80
C ASP A 176 14.06 -4.49 1.17
N SER A 177 13.79 -4.65 -0.11
CA SER A 177 14.04 -5.90 -0.84
C SER A 177 14.67 -5.62 -2.20
N SER A 178 15.64 -6.40 -2.58
CA SER A 178 16.18 -6.41 -3.95
C SER A 178 15.32 -7.22 -4.92
N LEU A 179 14.48 -8.13 -4.39
CA LEU A 179 13.64 -9.03 -5.20
C LEU A 179 12.27 -8.47 -5.51
N LYS A 180 11.75 -7.58 -4.64
CA LYS A 180 10.39 -7.02 -4.73
C LYS A 180 10.46 -5.50 -4.72
N ALA A 181 9.63 -4.87 -5.53
CA ALA A 181 9.56 -3.42 -5.58
C ALA A 181 8.12 -2.91 -5.62
N TRP A 182 7.90 -1.80 -4.93
CA TRP A 182 6.69 -1.00 -5.00
C TRP A 182 6.90 0.14 -6.00
N VAL A 183 6.03 0.25 -7.00
CA VAL A 183 6.07 1.35 -7.99
C VAL A 183 4.75 2.09 -7.94
N SER A 184 4.77 3.29 -7.37
CA SER A 184 3.59 4.17 -7.38
C SER A 184 3.38 4.68 -8.80
N ILE A 185 2.22 4.41 -9.40
CA ILE A 185 1.87 4.86 -10.75
C ILE A 185 0.96 6.08 -10.73
N MET A 186 0.27 6.30 -9.62
CA MET A 186 -0.62 7.43 -9.41
C MET A 186 -0.85 7.71 -7.94
N TYR A 187 -1.35 8.90 -7.63
CA TYR A 187 -1.67 9.36 -6.28
C TYR A 187 -3.09 9.94 -6.23
N GLY A 188 -3.72 9.86 -5.05
CA GLY A 188 -5.05 10.41 -4.81
C GLY A 188 -6.19 9.54 -5.37
N CYS A 189 -7.43 9.96 -5.10
CA CYS A 189 -8.63 9.23 -5.53
C CYS A 189 -9.82 10.16 -5.70
N ASN A 190 -10.55 10.01 -6.82
CA ASN A 190 -11.74 10.80 -7.14
C ASN A 190 -13.07 10.07 -6.83
N ASN A 191 -13.03 8.90 -6.19
CA ASN A 191 -14.24 8.11 -5.95
C ASN A 191 -15.12 8.67 -4.82
N PHE A 192 -14.54 9.36 -3.83
CA PHE A 192 -15.28 9.94 -2.70
C PHE A 192 -16.26 8.97 -2.05
N CYS A 193 -15.87 7.71 -1.89
CA CYS A 193 -16.66 6.75 -1.13
C CYS A 193 -16.95 7.32 0.26
N THR A 194 -18.18 7.21 0.75
CA THR A 194 -18.66 7.94 1.93
C THR A 194 -17.93 7.59 3.23
N TYR A 195 -17.26 6.45 3.29
CA TYR A 195 -16.46 6.00 4.44
C TYR A 195 -14.96 6.32 4.32
N CYS A 196 -14.52 6.84 3.16
CA CYS A 196 -13.09 6.88 2.83
C CYS A 196 -12.46 8.24 3.06
N ILE A 197 -11.34 8.25 3.82
CA ILE A 197 -10.56 9.46 4.12
C ILE A 197 -9.57 9.82 3.00
N VAL A 198 -9.26 8.89 2.09
CA VAL A 198 -8.19 9.03 1.08
C VAL A 198 -8.27 10.33 0.27
N PRO A 199 -9.43 10.74 -0.30
CA PRO A 199 -9.50 11.98 -1.07
C PRO A 199 -9.11 13.24 -0.28
N TYR A 200 -9.25 13.18 1.04
CA TYR A 200 -8.98 14.32 1.95
C TYR A 200 -7.52 14.38 2.40
N VAL A 201 -6.79 13.25 2.40
CA VAL A 201 -5.40 13.19 2.88
C VAL A 201 -4.37 12.93 1.79
N ARG A 202 -4.80 12.43 0.61
CA ARG A 202 -3.94 12.23 -0.58
C ARG A 202 -4.39 13.04 -1.80
N GLY A 203 -5.51 13.77 -1.68
CA GLY A 203 -6.02 14.65 -2.71
C GLY A 203 -6.65 13.95 -3.91
N ARG A 204 -6.78 14.69 -5.01
CA ARG A 204 -7.34 14.21 -6.27
C ARG A 204 -6.39 13.26 -7.00
N GLU A 205 -6.96 12.46 -7.93
CA GLU A 205 -6.18 11.58 -8.80
C GLU A 205 -5.15 12.35 -9.61
N ARG A 206 -3.92 11.83 -9.61
CA ARG A 206 -2.78 12.33 -10.37
C ARG A 206 -1.97 11.15 -10.86
N SER A 207 -1.92 10.93 -12.17
CA SER A 207 -1.15 9.86 -12.81
C SER A 207 0.26 10.34 -13.13
N ARG A 208 1.27 9.49 -12.87
CA ARG A 208 2.64 9.70 -13.35
C ARG A 208 2.71 9.47 -14.85
N GLN A 209 3.68 10.07 -15.50
CA GLN A 209 3.89 9.86 -16.94
C GLN A 209 4.30 8.40 -17.22
N PRO A 210 3.79 7.80 -18.31
CA PRO A 210 4.11 6.40 -18.64
C PRO A 210 5.61 6.17 -18.81
N GLU A 211 6.32 7.14 -19.41
CA GLU A 211 7.75 7.09 -19.67
C GLU A 211 8.56 6.93 -18.38
N ASP A 212 8.21 7.68 -17.33
CA ASP A 212 8.87 7.65 -16.04
C ASP A 212 8.65 6.31 -15.34
N ILE A 213 7.41 5.80 -15.37
CA ILE A 213 7.06 4.49 -14.81
C ILE A 213 7.81 3.37 -15.54
N LEU A 214 7.85 3.41 -16.87
CA LEU A 214 8.54 2.41 -17.68
C LEU A 214 10.05 2.45 -17.46
N ALA A 215 10.64 3.65 -17.33
CA ALA A 215 12.06 3.82 -17.01
C ALA A 215 12.38 3.21 -15.61
N GLU A 216 11.57 3.51 -14.60
CA GLU A 216 11.72 2.94 -13.26
C GLU A 216 11.60 1.41 -13.29
N CYS A 217 10.61 0.85 -13.98
CA CYS A 217 10.44 -0.60 -14.10
C CYS A 217 11.62 -1.27 -14.80
N ARG A 218 12.17 -0.66 -15.88
CA ARG A 218 13.36 -1.20 -16.56
C ARG A 218 14.58 -1.23 -15.63
N ALA A 219 14.85 -0.13 -14.94
CA ALA A 219 15.97 -0.06 -14.00
C ALA A 219 15.84 -1.10 -12.87
N LEU A 220 14.63 -1.34 -12.36
CA LEU A 220 14.36 -2.37 -11.36
C LEU A 220 14.64 -3.79 -11.88
N ILE A 221 14.15 -4.10 -13.08
CA ILE A 221 14.33 -5.42 -13.72
C ILE A 221 15.80 -5.66 -14.02
N GLU A 222 16.51 -4.68 -14.56
CA GLU A 222 17.96 -4.72 -14.79
C GLU A 222 18.73 -4.89 -13.47
N GLY A 223 18.27 -4.28 -12.39
CA GLY A 223 18.79 -4.46 -11.02
C GLY A 223 18.45 -5.79 -10.35
N GLY A 224 17.72 -6.70 -11.05
CA GLY A 224 17.42 -8.05 -10.55
C GLY A 224 16.07 -8.20 -9.84
N THR A 225 15.22 -7.18 -9.80
CA THR A 225 13.89 -7.28 -9.23
C THR A 225 13.03 -8.30 -9.98
N LYS A 226 12.36 -9.18 -9.24
CA LYS A 226 11.54 -10.29 -9.74
C LYS A 226 10.04 -10.08 -9.60
N ASP A 227 9.61 -9.22 -8.69
CA ASP A 227 8.19 -8.99 -8.41
C ASP A 227 7.94 -7.49 -8.26
N ILE A 228 7.26 -6.88 -9.23
CA ILE A 228 6.91 -5.46 -9.23
C ILE A 228 5.43 -5.32 -8.91
N THR A 229 5.11 -4.57 -7.86
CA THR A 229 3.72 -4.24 -7.53
C THR A 229 3.44 -2.78 -7.84
N LEU A 230 2.51 -2.55 -8.76
CA LEU A 230 2.03 -1.21 -9.10
C LEU A 230 1.05 -0.72 -8.04
N LEU A 231 1.28 0.49 -7.55
CA LEU A 231 0.51 1.10 -6.47
C LEU A 231 -0.20 2.38 -6.93
N GLY A 232 -1.37 2.58 -6.35
CA GLY A 232 -2.18 3.80 -6.42
C GLY A 232 -3.34 3.68 -5.44
N GLN A 233 -4.22 4.66 -5.38
CA GLN A 233 -5.43 4.57 -4.56
C GLN A 233 -6.63 4.01 -5.36
N ASN A 234 -6.53 4.03 -6.69
CA ASN A 234 -7.40 3.37 -7.64
C ASN A 234 -6.64 3.20 -8.97
N VAL A 235 -5.82 2.16 -9.08
CA VAL A 235 -4.94 1.96 -10.26
C VAL A 235 -5.73 1.85 -11.57
N ASN A 236 -6.97 1.38 -11.53
CA ASN A 236 -7.84 1.23 -12.70
C ASN A 236 -8.24 2.57 -13.34
N SER A 237 -8.10 3.69 -12.63
CA SER A 237 -8.36 5.02 -13.16
C SER A 237 -7.11 5.70 -13.75
N TYR A 238 -5.95 5.04 -13.73
CA TYR A 238 -4.71 5.56 -14.29
C TYR A 238 -4.90 6.07 -15.71
N GLY A 239 -4.30 7.21 -16.00
CA GLY A 239 -4.28 7.81 -17.31
C GLY A 239 -5.46 8.71 -17.65
N LYS A 240 -6.54 8.73 -16.84
CA LYS A 240 -7.72 9.59 -17.10
C LYS A 240 -7.40 11.09 -17.09
N ASP A 241 -6.37 11.48 -16.37
CA ASP A 241 -5.89 12.87 -16.27
C ASP A 241 -4.71 13.17 -17.21
N LEU A 242 -4.24 12.17 -17.97
CA LEU A 242 -3.17 12.31 -18.96
C LEU A 242 -3.72 12.58 -20.37
N SER A 243 -2.96 13.33 -21.17
CA SER A 243 -3.31 13.65 -22.56
C SER A 243 -2.85 12.59 -23.56
N CYS A 244 -2.03 11.62 -23.16
CA CYS A 244 -1.47 10.60 -24.04
C CYS A 244 -2.47 9.50 -24.46
N GLY A 245 -3.65 9.44 -23.83
CA GLY A 245 -4.69 8.44 -24.13
C GLY A 245 -4.38 7.01 -23.63
N MET A 246 -3.27 6.80 -22.92
CA MET A 246 -2.90 5.52 -22.35
C MET A 246 -3.71 5.27 -21.08
N ASP A 247 -4.43 4.14 -21.01
CA ASP A 247 -5.10 3.69 -19.79
C ASP A 247 -4.26 2.69 -18.99
N PHE A 248 -4.80 2.20 -17.86
CA PHE A 248 -4.10 1.25 -17.01
C PHE A 248 -3.77 -0.08 -17.71
N ALA A 249 -4.66 -0.58 -18.55
CA ALA A 249 -4.43 -1.83 -19.29
C ALA A 249 -3.28 -1.67 -20.30
N ASP A 250 -3.17 -0.51 -20.97
CA ASP A 250 -2.08 -0.22 -21.88
C ASP A 250 -0.74 -0.09 -21.16
N LEU A 251 -0.70 0.60 -20.01
CA LEU A 251 0.49 0.69 -19.16
C LEU A 251 0.95 -0.69 -18.71
N LEU A 252 0.02 -1.51 -18.24
CA LEU A 252 0.30 -2.85 -17.74
C LEU A 252 0.86 -3.76 -18.85
N ALA A 253 0.29 -3.65 -20.07
CA ALA A 253 0.81 -4.33 -21.25
C ALA A 253 2.22 -3.87 -21.63
N ALA A 254 2.50 -2.57 -21.58
CA ALA A 254 3.81 -2.01 -21.88
C ALA A 254 4.86 -2.50 -20.87
N ILE A 255 4.54 -2.54 -19.57
CA ILE A 255 5.45 -3.08 -18.54
C ILE A 255 5.71 -4.58 -18.79
N ALA A 256 4.67 -5.36 -19.08
CA ALA A 256 4.81 -6.80 -19.32
C ALA A 256 5.68 -7.14 -20.53
N GLN A 257 5.85 -6.22 -21.48
CA GLN A 257 6.72 -6.37 -22.65
C GLN A 257 8.20 -6.07 -22.37
N ILE A 258 8.55 -5.49 -21.23
CA ILE A 258 9.95 -5.27 -20.84
C ILE A 258 10.66 -6.64 -20.79
N PRO A 259 11.86 -6.78 -21.41
CA PRO A 259 12.64 -8.02 -21.32
C PRO A 259 13.01 -8.38 -19.87
N GLY A 260 13.11 -9.67 -19.56
CA GLY A 260 13.46 -10.18 -18.23
C GLY A 260 12.47 -11.19 -17.70
N ASP A 261 12.86 -11.92 -16.65
CA ASP A 261 12.03 -12.89 -15.93
C ASP A 261 11.54 -12.28 -14.62
N PHE A 262 10.35 -11.73 -14.64
CA PHE A 262 9.71 -11.06 -13.52
C PHE A 262 8.17 -11.20 -13.60
N LEU A 263 7.51 -10.92 -12.49
CA LEU A 263 6.05 -10.72 -12.44
C LEU A 263 5.74 -9.25 -12.16
N VAL A 264 4.69 -8.75 -12.79
CA VAL A 264 4.04 -7.49 -12.44
C VAL A 264 2.65 -7.77 -11.90
N ARG A 265 2.33 -7.12 -10.79
CA ARG A 265 1.01 -7.15 -10.14
C ARG A 265 0.58 -5.76 -9.74
N PHE A 266 -0.64 -5.62 -9.30
CA PHE A 266 -1.16 -4.33 -8.85
C PHE A 266 -2.12 -4.52 -7.68
N MET A 267 -2.27 -3.46 -6.89
CA MET A 267 -3.17 -3.40 -5.75
C MET A 267 -4.13 -2.21 -5.88
N THR A 268 -5.21 -2.23 -5.09
CA THR A 268 -6.14 -1.09 -4.97
C THR A 268 -6.94 -0.78 -6.24
N SER A 269 -7.67 -1.78 -6.72
CA SER A 269 -8.64 -1.65 -7.81
C SER A 269 -9.98 -1.11 -7.32
N HIS A 270 -10.76 -0.54 -8.23
CA HIS A 270 -12.15 -0.17 -7.97
C HIS A 270 -13.05 -0.82 -9.03
N PRO A 271 -14.12 -1.55 -8.62
CA PRO A 271 -14.97 -2.28 -9.57
C PRO A 271 -15.58 -1.42 -10.68
N ARG A 272 -15.91 -0.14 -10.40
CA ARG A 272 -16.41 0.79 -11.42
C ARG A 272 -15.46 0.89 -12.61
N ASP A 273 -14.15 0.99 -12.32
CA ASP A 273 -13.13 1.29 -13.32
C ASP A 273 -12.44 0.03 -13.86
N ALA A 274 -12.72 -1.15 -13.31
CA ALA A 274 -12.23 -2.43 -13.82
C ALA A 274 -12.94 -2.77 -15.14
N SER A 275 -12.18 -2.84 -16.25
CA SER A 275 -12.70 -3.05 -17.61
C SER A 275 -12.40 -4.45 -18.12
N GLU A 276 -13.18 -4.93 -19.10
CA GLU A 276 -12.88 -6.18 -19.83
C GLU A 276 -11.51 -6.11 -20.51
N LYS A 277 -11.13 -4.96 -21.08
CA LYS A 277 -9.80 -4.71 -21.65
C LYS A 277 -8.68 -5.01 -20.64
N LEU A 278 -8.85 -4.63 -19.35
CA LEU A 278 -7.88 -4.97 -18.31
C LEU A 278 -7.79 -6.48 -18.10
N PHE A 279 -8.91 -7.16 -18.02
CA PHE A 279 -8.95 -8.64 -17.80
C PHE A 279 -8.35 -9.40 -18.98
N ASP A 280 -8.65 -8.98 -20.22
CA ASP A 280 -8.06 -9.54 -21.42
C ASP A 280 -6.54 -9.31 -21.48
N THR A 281 -6.09 -8.12 -21.06
CA THR A 281 -4.65 -7.80 -20.95
C THR A 281 -3.98 -8.71 -19.91
N MET A 282 -4.59 -8.87 -18.73
CA MET A 282 -4.07 -9.79 -17.71
C MET A 282 -4.00 -11.25 -18.24
N ALA A 283 -5.02 -11.71 -18.94
CA ALA A 283 -5.05 -13.07 -19.53
C ALA A 283 -3.95 -13.25 -20.59
N ARG A 284 -3.74 -12.22 -21.43
CA ARG A 284 -2.83 -12.27 -22.57
C ARG A 284 -1.35 -12.34 -22.20
N TYR A 285 -0.92 -11.61 -21.16
CA TYR A 285 0.50 -11.47 -20.82
C TYR A 285 0.87 -12.36 -19.62
N PRO A 286 1.77 -13.37 -19.81
CA PRO A 286 2.15 -14.29 -18.72
C PRO A 286 2.93 -13.62 -17.59
N LYS A 287 3.57 -12.49 -17.84
CA LYS A 287 4.27 -11.71 -16.79
C LYS A 287 3.32 -10.93 -15.88
N ILE A 288 2.04 -10.82 -16.23
CA ILE A 288 1.04 -10.20 -15.35
C ILE A 288 0.48 -11.29 -14.46
N ALA A 289 0.66 -11.13 -13.16
CA ALA A 289 0.18 -12.07 -12.16
C ALA A 289 -1.34 -12.25 -12.25
N LYS A 290 -1.81 -13.50 -12.26
CA LYS A 290 -3.24 -13.83 -12.26
C LYS A 290 -3.83 -13.66 -10.85
N GLN A 291 -3.60 -12.48 -10.29
CA GLN A 291 -4.11 -12.04 -9.00
C GLN A 291 -4.83 -10.72 -9.17
N LEU A 292 -6.07 -10.64 -8.70
CA LEU A 292 -6.89 -9.43 -8.75
C LEU A 292 -7.45 -9.13 -7.38
N HIS A 293 -7.09 -7.97 -6.83
CA HIS A 293 -7.74 -7.42 -5.64
C HIS A 293 -8.84 -6.46 -6.10
N LEU A 294 -10.11 -6.86 -5.93
CA LEU A 294 -11.28 -6.11 -6.41
C LEU A 294 -12.28 -5.89 -5.28
N PRO A 295 -12.12 -4.82 -4.48
CA PRO A 295 -12.94 -4.55 -3.30
C PRO A 295 -14.42 -4.35 -3.61
N PHE A 296 -15.29 -5.31 -3.22
CA PHE A 296 -16.75 -5.19 -3.41
C PHE A 296 -17.43 -4.39 -2.30
N GLN A 297 -16.87 -4.38 -1.09
CA GLN A 297 -17.28 -3.66 0.12
C GLN A 297 -18.60 -4.13 0.74
N SER A 298 -19.65 -4.38 -0.01
CA SER A 298 -20.95 -4.92 0.43
C SER A 298 -21.62 -5.72 -0.69
N GLY A 299 -22.39 -6.74 -0.33
CA GLY A 299 -23.20 -7.50 -1.26
C GLY A 299 -24.55 -6.86 -1.59
N SER A 300 -24.95 -5.81 -0.87
CA SER A 300 -26.22 -5.10 -1.08
C SER A 300 -26.07 -3.89 -1.99
N SER A 301 -26.85 -3.83 -3.07
CA SER A 301 -26.86 -2.71 -4.00
C SER A 301 -27.30 -1.40 -3.33
N ARG A 302 -28.18 -1.45 -2.32
CA ARG A 302 -28.57 -0.26 -1.54
C ARG A 302 -27.40 0.25 -0.70
N VAL A 303 -26.69 -0.63 -0.01
CA VAL A 303 -25.53 -0.26 0.79
C VAL A 303 -24.41 0.28 -0.10
N LEU A 304 -24.14 -0.34 -1.25
CA LEU A 304 -23.17 0.16 -2.23
C LEU A 304 -23.51 1.58 -2.71
N LYS A 305 -24.79 1.87 -2.95
CA LYS A 305 -25.26 3.22 -3.29
C LYS A 305 -25.03 4.20 -2.13
N ALA A 306 -25.33 3.81 -0.89
CA ALA A 306 -25.06 4.62 0.29
C ALA A 306 -23.57 4.86 0.52
N MET A 307 -22.72 3.90 0.17
CA MET A 307 -21.25 4.00 0.16
C MET A 307 -20.70 4.86 -0.99
N ASN A 308 -21.52 5.34 -1.93
CA ASN A 308 -21.12 6.08 -3.15
C ASN A 308 -20.20 5.26 -4.06
N ARG A 309 -20.51 3.96 -4.26
CA ARG A 309 -19.63 3.05 -5.02
C ARG A 309 -19.82 3.10 -6.53
N HIS A 310 -20.95 3.65 -7.04
CA HIS A 310 -21.25 3.79 -8.47
C HIS A 310 -21.28 2.49 -9.27
N TYR A 311 -21.57 1.37 -8.62
CA TYR A 311 -21.91 0.07 -9.21
C TYR A 311 -22.85 -0.66 -8.25
N ASP A 312 -23.56 -1.65 -8.76
CA ASP A 312 -24.43 -2.54 -8.02
C ASP A 312 -23.87 -3.97 -7.97
N ARG A 313 -24.58 -4.85 -7.24
CA ARG A 313 -24.21 -6.26 -7.08
C ARG A 313 -24.10 -6.98 -8.43
N GLU A 314 -25.07 -6.76 -9.32
CA GLU A 314 -25.15 -7.42 -10.62
C GLU A 314 -23.98 -7.04 -11.51
N THR A 315 -23.67 -5.76 -11.61
CA THR A 315 -22.52 -5.25 -12.37
C THR A 315 -21.20 -5.80 -11.81
N TYR A 316 -21.08 -5.89 -10.48
CA TYR A 316 -19.89 -6.51 -9.87
C TYR A 316 -19.74 -7.97 -10.25
N LEU A 317 -20.83 -8.77 -10.14
CA LEU A 317 -20.83 -10.20 -10.49
C LEU A 317 -20.53 -10.42 -11.97
N GLN A 318 -21.07 -9.59 -12.87
CA GLN A 318 -20.76 -9.66 -14.32
C GLN A 318 -19.25 -9.51 -14.56
N LYS A 319 -18.60 -8.53 -13.93
CA LYS A 319 -17.16 -8.31 -14.04
C LYS A 319 -16.34 -9.48 -13.49
N VAL A 320 -16.71 -10.00 -12.33
CA VAL A 320 -16.05 -11.16 -11.72
C VAL A 320 -16.19 -12.41 -12.61
N ASN A 321 -17.39 -12.66 -13.13
CA ASN A 321 -17.65 -13.80 -14.01
C ASN A 321 -16.86 -13.70 -15.31
N TYR A 322 -16.77 -12.49 -15.90
CA TYR A 322 -15.95 -12.26 -17.08
C TYR A 322 -14.46 -12.49 -16.78
N ALA A 323 -13.94 -11.92 -15.69
CA ALA A 323 -12.55 -12.11 -15.30
C ALA A 323 -12.20 -13.61 -15.08
N LYS A 324 -13.07 -14.36 -14.41
CA LYS A 324 -12.89 -15.81 -14.20
C LYS A 324 -13.01 -16.62 -15.50
N LYS A 325 -13.85 -16.17 -16.44
CA LYS A 325 -13.99 -16.81 -17.75
C LYS A 325 -12.71 -16.72 -18.58
N VAL A 326 -12.06 -15.53 -18.60
CA VAL A 326 -10.84 -15.30 -19.37
C VAL A 326 -9.57 -15.76 -18.62
N MET A 327 -9.64 -15.90 -17.29
CA MET A 327 -8.56 -16.37 -16.42
C MET A 327 -9.10 -17.39 -15.42
N PRO A 328 -9.23 -18.67 -15.78
CA PRO A 328 -9.75 -19.71 -14.87
C PRO A 328 -8.91 -19.90 -13.59
N GLU A 329 -7.60 -19.60 -13.64
CA GLU A 329 -6.66 -19.66 -12.52
C GLU A 329 -6.64 -18.40 -11.66
N LEU A 330 -7.49 -17.41 -11.91
CA LEU A 330 -7.50 -16.12 -11.23
C LEU A 330 -7.64 -16.27 -9.73
N VAL A 331 -6.68 -15.71 -9.00
CA VAL A 331 -6.74 -15.54 -7.55
C VAL A 331 -7.43 -14.22 -7.23
N LEU A 332 -8.67 -14.27 -6.78
CA LEU A 332 -9.47 -13.10 -6.48
C LEU A 332 -9.47 -12.82 -4.97
N THR A 333 -9.16 -11.58 -4.60
CA THR A 333 -9.23 -11.08 -3.21
C THR A 333 -10.05 -9.80 -3.14
N SER A 334 -10.57 -9.46 -1.97
CA SER A 334 -11.44 -8.30 -1.82
C SER A 334 -11.43 -7.73 -0.40
N ASP A 335 -11.90 -6.49 -0.27
CA ASP A 335 -12.26 -5.88 1.01
C ASP A 335 -13.79 -5.92 1.19
N VAL A 336 -14.22 -6.03 2.44
CA VAL A 336 -15.63 -5.99 2.82
C VAL A 336 -15.80 -5.21 4.13
N ILE A 337 -16.82 -4.38 4.19
CA ILE A 337 -17.19 -3.58 5.36
C ILE A 337 -18.48 -4.17 5.95
N VAL A 338 -18.40 -4.58 7.21
CA VAL A 338 -19.54 -5.10 7.98
C VAL A 338 -20.10 -3.99 8.86
N GLY A 339 -21.42 -3.89 8.95
CA GLY A 339 -22.08 -2.93 9.81
C GLY A 339 -21.92 -1.49 9.33
N PHE A 340 -21.97 -1.26 8.02
CA PHE A 340 -22.09 0.10 7.47
C PHE A 340 -23.36 0.75 8.02
N PRO A 341 -23.38 2.09 8.33
CA PRO A 341 -24.53 2.74 8.90
C PRO A 341 -25.83 2.41 8.15
N GLY A 342 -26.82 1.88 8.88
CA GLY A 342 -28.12 1.48 8.35
C GLY A 342 -28.13 0.18 7.53
N GLU A 343 -27.07 -0.66 7.57
CA GLU A 343 -27.08 -2.01 6.99
C GLU A 343 -28.02 -2.93 7.78
N THR A 344 -29.00 -3.53 7.10
CA THR A 344 -29.93 -4.50 7.72
C THR A 344 -29.33 -5.90 7.76
N GLU A 345 -29.99 -6.84 8.44
CA GLU A 345 -29.58 -8.26 8.47
C GLU A 345 -29.72 -8.88 7.08
N GLU A 346 -30.82 -8.59 6.35
CA GLU A 346 -31.06 -9.10 5.00
C GLU A 346 -29.95 -8.65 4.03
N GLU A 347 -29.47 -7.42 4.16
CA GLU A 347 -28.40 -6.87 3.35
C GLU A 347 -27.04 -7.48 3.72
N PHE A 348 -26.83 -7.81 4.99
CA PHE A 348 -25.68 -8.59 5.41
C PHE A 348 -25.74 -10.02 4.82
N GLU A 349 -26.94 -10.65 4.76
CA GLU A 349 -27.12 -11.95 4.09
C GLU A 349 -26.80 -11.88 2.58
N GLU A 350 -27.16 -10.80 1.91
CA GLU A 350 -26.72 -10.56 0.53
C GLU A 350 -25.19 -10.54 0.41
N THR A 351 -24.48 -9.98 1.39
CA THR A 351 -23.01 -9.99 1.44
C THR A 351 -22.46 -11.41 1.62
N ILE A 352 -23.01 -12.20 2.53
CA ILE A 352 -22.65 -13.61 2.72
C ILE A 352 -22.90 -14.43 1.45
N SER A 353 -24.07 -14.27 0.83
CA SER A 353 -24.42 -14.93 -0.42
C SER A 353 -23.46 -14.58 -1.57
N LEU A 354 -23.01 -13.33 -1.67
CA LEU A 354 -22.02 -12.91 -2.66
C LEU A 354 -20.66 -13.60 -2.41
N ILE A 355 -20.21 -13.64 -1.15
CA ILE A 355 -18.94 -14.31 -0.76
C ILE A 355 -18.99 -15.78 -1.17
N GLN A 356 -20.08 -16.48 -0.86
CA GLN A 356 -20.28 -17.90 -1.20
C GLN A 356 -20.32 -18.14 -2.71
N SER A 357 -20.94 -17.24 -3.49
CA SER A 357 -21.04 -17.40 -4.95
C SER A 357 -19.73 -17.09 -5.67
N VAL A 358 -18.96 -16.12 -5.17
CA VAL A 358 -17.70 -15.69 -5.81
C VAL A 358 -16.52 -16.57 -5.40
N HIS A 359 -16.50 -17.17 -4.22
CA HIS A 359 -15.36 -17.94 -3.70
C HIS A 359 -14.05 -17.16 -3.75
N TYR A 360 -13.93 -16.17 -2.88
CA TYR A 360 -12.70 -15.38 -2.77
C TYR A 360 -11.57 -16.19 -2.14
N ALA A 361 -10.40 -16.05 -2.71
CA ALA A 361 -9.19 -16.66 -2.18
C ALA A 361 -8.81 -16.11 -0.79
N SER A 362 -9.12 -14.84 -0.55
CA SER A 362 -8.99 -14.16 0.74
C SER A 362 -9.86 -12.92 0.77
N LEU A 363 -10.40 -12.59 1.94
CA LEU A 363 -11.07 -11.31 2.20
C LEU A 363 -10.36 -10.56 3.32
N PHE A 364 -10.46 -9.24 3.26
CA PHE A 364 -10.04 -8.33 4.31
C PHE A 364 -11.30 -7.66 4.88
N PRO A 365 -11.91 -8.25 5.93
CA PRO A 365 -13.12 -7.71 6.54
C PRO A 365 -12.77 -6.60 7.53
N PHE A 366 -13.62 -5.57 7.54
CA PHE A 366 -13.55 -4.45 8.46
C PHE A 366 -14.92 -4.19 9.07
N ILE A 367 -14.98 -3.92 10.37
CA ILE A 367 -16.18 -3.33 10.97
C ILE A 367 -16.19 -1.84 10.63
N SER A 368 -17.33 -1.32 10.16
CA SER A 368 -17.47 0.09 9.83
C SER A 368 -17.12 0.97 11.04
N PRO A 369 -16.04 1.74 11.01
CA PRO A 369 -15.64 2.56 12.14
C PRO A 369 -16.46 3.87 12.15
N PRO A 370 -16.85 4.38 13.32
CA PRO A 370 -17.37 5.73 13.46
C PRO A 370 -16.21 6.75 13.35
N ARG A 371 -15.68 6.95 12.13
CA ARG A 371 -14.57 7.89 11.94
C ARG A 371 -15.07 9.31 11.68
N PRO A 372 -14.61 10.32 12.41
CA PRO A 372 -14.85 11.71 12.06
C PRO A 372 -14.08 12.08 10.79
N GLY A 373 -14.74 12.80 9.88
CA GLY A 373 -14.18 13.29 8.62
C GLY A 373 -15.00 12.89 7.41
N PRO A 374 -15.01 11.61 6.99
CA PRO A 374 -15.85 11.15 5.88
C PRO A 374 -17.34 11.30 6.12
N PRO A 375 -18.15 11.44 5.06
CA PRO A 375 -19.62 11.63 5.19
C PRO A 375 -20.34 10.55 6.01
N ALA A 376 -19.88 9.30 5.98
CA ALA A 376 -20.47 8.20 6.74
C ALA A 376 -20.45 8.42 8.26
N ALA A 377 -19.54 9.23 8.78
CA ALA A 377 -19.51 9.59 10.20
C ALA A 377 -20.73 10.39 10.69
N LYS A 378 -21.51 10.95 9.75
CA LYS A 378 -22.73 11.73 10.05
C LYS A 378 -23.99 10.94 9.78
N MET A 379 -23.88 9.70 9.31
CA MET A 379 -25.03 8.83 9.07
C MET A 379 -25.53 8.26 10.39
N ASP A 380 -26.83 8.06 10.48
CA ASP A 380 -27.43 7.35 11.61
C ASP A 380 -27.02 5.87 11.57
N ASP A 381 -26.53 5.39 12.69
CA ASP A 381 -26.01 4.03 12.83
C ASP A 381 -26.70 3.32 14.01
N PRO A 382 -27.90 2.76 13.78
CA PRO A 382 -28.67 2.12 14.83
C PRO A 382 -28.14 0.74 15.23
N THR A 383 -27.18 0.17 14.45
CA THR A 383 -26.72 -1.20 14.69
C THR A 383 -25.76 -1.26 15.89
N PRO A 384 -26.12 -2.01 16.95
CA PRO A 384 -25.25 -2.17 18.12
C PRO A 384 -23.90 -2.79 17.77
N LYS A 385 -22.87 -2.44 18.56
CA LYS A 385 -21.50 -2.95 18.35
C LYS A 385 -21.43 -4.48 18.41
N ASP A 386 -22.17 -5.09 19.33
CA ASP A 386 -22.18 -6.56 19.53
C ASP A 386 -22.77 -7.26 18.30
N GLU A 387 -23.79 -6.65 17.69
CA GLU A 387 -24.37 -7.15 16.45
C GLU A 387 -23.37 -7.07 15.28
N LYS A 388 -22.64 -5.97 15.16
CA LYS A 388 -21.58 -5.84 14.15
C LYS A 388 -20.47 -6.88 14.36
N ASN A 389 -20.08 -7.14 15.60
CA ASN A 389 -19.10 -8.18 15.93
C ASN A 389 -19.63 -9.57 15.56
N ARG A 390 -20.90 -9.89 15.87
CA ARG A 390 -21.53 -11.16 15.50
C ARG A 390 -21.52 -11.38 13.99
N ARG A 391 -21.89 -10.36 13.21
CA ARG A 391 -21.85 -10.40 11.73
C ARG A 391 -20.41 -10.60 11.23
N PHE A 392 -19.47 -9.87 11.80
CA PHE A 392 -18.04 -9.97 11.45
C PHE A 392 -17.50 -11.39 11.68
N ASP A 393 -17.75 -11.97 12.86
CA ASP A 393 -17.29 -13.33 13.20
C ASP A 393 -17.91 -14.37 12.25
N ARG A 394 -19.19 -14.23 11.93
CA ARG A 394 -19.88 -15.09 10.95
C ARG A 394 -19.27 -14.99 9.56
N LEU A 395 -19.00 -13.78 9.08
CA LEU A 395 -18.35 -13.57 7.79
C LEU A 395 -16.97 -14.21 7.76
N CYS A 396 -16.17 -14.03 8.81
CA CYS A 396 -14.85 -14.63 8.94
C CYS A 396 -14.94 -16.18 8.90
N ALA A 397 -15.91 -16.77 9.58
CA ALA A 397 -16.10 -18.23 9.54
C ALA A 397 -16.41 -18.74 8.14
N VAL A 398 -17.30 -18.07 7.39
CA VAL A 398 -17.63 -18.41 6.01
C VAL A 398 -16.40 -18.29 5.11
N GLN A 399 -15.67 -17.19 5.20
CA GLN A 399 -14.48 -16.99 4.37
C GLN A 399 -13.35 -17.97 4.71
N ASN A 400 -13.15 -18.29 5.98
CA ASN A 400 -12.12 -19.26 6.40
C ASN A 400 -12.38 -20.64 5.78
N ALA A 401 -13.63 -21.10 5.79
CA ALA A 401 -14.01 -22.38 5.15
C ALA A 401 -13.70 -22.36 3.63
N ILE A 402 -14.05 -21.27 2.93
CA ILE A 402 -13.76 -21.10 1.50
C ILE A 402 -12.25 -21.07 1.25
N SER A 403 -11.49 -20.34 2.08
CA SER A 403 -10.03 -20.24 1.94
C SER A 403 -9.35 -21.61 2.15
N GLU A 404 -9.83 -22.40 3.09
CA GLU A 404 -9.34 -23.75 3.34
C GLU A 404 -9.64 -24.69 2.14
N GLU A 405 -10.84 -24.66 1.60
CA GLU A 405 -11.21 -25.40 0.40
C GLU A 405 -10.30 -25.06 -0.78
N ILE A 406 -10.11 -23.75 -1.06
CA ILE A 406 -9.24 -23.28 -2.13
C ILE A 406 -7.78 -23.72 -1.90
N HIS A 407 -7.27 -23.62 -0.67
CA HIS A 407 -5.92 -24.03 -0.36
C HIS A 407 -5.73 -25.54 -0.51
N ASN A 408 -6.68 -26.33 -0.07
CA ASN A 408 -6.65 -27.79 -0.22
C ASN A 408 -6.67 -28.19 -1.71
N SER A 409 -7.31 -27.40 -2.59
CA SER A 409 -7.32 -27.67 -4.03
C SER A 409 -5.93 -27.55 -4.71
N TYR A 410 -4.95 -26.99 -4.04
CA TYR A 410 -3.56 -26.92 -4.52
C TYR A 410 -2.75 -28.17 -4.21
N ILE A 411 -3.18 -29.02 -3.28
CA ILE A 411 -2.45 -30.25 -2.92
C ILE A 411 -2.30 -31.15 -4.17
N GLY A 412 -1.08 -31.59 -4.43
CA GLY A 412 -0.70 -32.35 -5.62
C GLY A 412 -0.37 -31.52 -6.86
N LYS A 413 -0.67 -30.21 -6.87
CA LYS A 413 -0.30 -29.33 -7.99
C LYS A 413 1.13 -28.83 -7.85
N THR A 414 1.81 -28.67 -8.97
CA THR A 414 3.11 -28.01 -9.06
C THR A 414 2.93 -26.56 -9.48
N LEU A 415 3.42 -25.64 -8.66
CA LEU A 415 3.27 -24.20 -8.86
C LEU A 415 4.64 -23.54 -9.04
N ARG A 416 4.72 -22.59 -9.99
CA ARG A 416 5.89 -21.71 -10.12
C ARG A 416 5.85 -20.65 -9.01
N CYS A 417 6.90 -20.63 -8.17
CA CYS A 417 6.97 -19.78 -7.00
C CYS A 417 8.28 -19.01 -6.97
N LEU A 418 8.24 -17.71 -6.64
CA LEU A 418 9.43 -16.91 -6.35
C LEU A 418 9.90 -17.23 -4.92
N VAL A 419 11.11 -17.74 -4.76
CA VAL A 419 11.72 -17.96 -3.44
C VAL A 419 12.19 -16.61 -2.91
N ASP A 420 11.58 -16.15 -1.82
CA ASP A 420 11.74 -14.77 -1.32
C ASP A 420 12.47 -14.65 0.02
N GLY A 421 12.78 -15.77 0.65
CA GLY A 421 13.49 -15.75 1.93
C GLY A 421 13.50 -17.09 2.65
N ARG A 422 13.77 -17.01 3.94
CA ARG A 422 13.81 -18.14 4.87
C ARG A 422 13.03 -17.83 6.16
N ASP A 423 12.32 -18.82 6.66
CA ASP A 423 11.65 -18.78 7.96
C ASP A 423 12.10 -20.03 8.74
N LYS A 424 13.03 -19.85 9.68
CA LYS A 424 13.71 -20.94 10.40
C LYS A 424 14.42 -21.90 9.43
N ASP A 425 14.01 -23.17 9.45
CA ASP A 425 14.63 -24.25 8.65
C ASP A 425 14.03 -24.38 7.25
N LEU A 426 12.97 -23.62 6.94
CA LEU A 426 12.28 -23.69 5.66
C LEU A 426 12.51 -22.43 4.82
N LEU A 427 12.62 -22.61 3.52
CA LEU A 427 12.51 -21.50 2.58
C LEU A 427 11.07 -21.03 2.48
N THR A 428 10.91 -19.74 2.26
CA THR A 428 9.63 -19.10 1.91
C THR A 428 9.61 -18.78 0.43
N ALA A 429 8.47 -18.99 -0.20
CA ALA A 429 8.23 -18.63 -1.58
C ALA A 429 6.81 -18.06 -1.75
N ARG A 430 6.62 -17.36 -2.87
CA ARG A 430 5.33 -16.83 -3.25
C ARG A 430 4.90 -17.38 -4.59
N THR A 431 3.68 -17.92 -4.62
CA THR A 431 3.05 -18.28 -5.89
C THR A 431 2.75 -17.04 -6.72
N GLU A 432 2.44 -17.21 -8.00
CA GLU A 432 1.96 -16.12 -8.85
C GLU A 432 0.74 -15.40 -8.25
N GLY A 433 -0.18 -16.13 -7.63
CA GLY A 433 -1.32 -15.57 -6.90
C GLY A 433 -0.99 -14.99 -5.51
N GLY A 434 0.29 -14.83 -5.15
CA GLY A 434 0.75 -14.20 -3.92
C GLY A 434 0.69 -15.07 -2.66
N ARG A 435 0.36 -16.38 -2.76
CA ARG A 435 0.25 -17.26 -1.60
C ARG A 435 1.62 -17.66 -1.06
N LEU A 436 1.71 -17.71 0.27
CA LEU A 436 2.92 -18.18 0.97
C LEU A 436 3.04 -19.69 0.82
N VAL A 437 4.22 -20.15 0.38
CA VAL A 437 4.62 -21.54 0.37
C VAL A 437 5.86 -21.70 1.23
N ARG A 438 5.89 -22.71 2.11
CA ARG A 438 7.07 -23.11 2.86
C ARG A 438 7.56 -24.47 2.39
N PHE A 439 8.87 -24.61 2.20
CA PHE A 439 9.44 -25.87 1.70
C PHE A 439 10.91 -26.02 2.12
N PRO A 440 11.44 -27.24 2.27
CA PRO A 440 12.85 -27.46 2.50
C PRO A 440 13.65 -27.13 1.24
N GLY A 441 14.77 -26.41 1.40
CA GLY A 441 15.63 -26.03 0.28
C GLY A 441 16.91 -25.35 0.72
N ARG A 442 17.78 -25.02 -0.26
CA ARG A 442 19.08 -24.38 -0.03
C ARG A 442 18.97 -22.88 -0.27
N ASP A 443 19.83 -22.09 0.40
CA ASP A 443 19.79 -20.62 0.32
C ASP A 443 20.10 -20.06 -1.08
N ASP A 444 20.82 -20.81 -1.92
CA ASP A 444 21.09 -20.42 -3.31
C ASP A 444 19.83 -20.37 -4.20
N MET A 445 18.71 -20.92 -3.73
CA MET A 445 17.40 -20.79 -4.39
C MET A 445 16.74 -19.44 -4.15
N ILE A 446 17.16 -18.68 -3.14
CA ILE A 446 16.55 -17.36 -2.84
C ILE A 446 16.81 -16.40 -4.01
N GLY A 447 15.77 -15.73 -4.48
CA GLY A 447 15.81 -14.85 -5.66
C GLY A 447 15.55 -15.55 -6.98
N THR A 448 15.29 -16.86 -6.96
CA THR A 448 14.94 -17.63 -8.17
C THR A 448 13.49 -18.08 -8.17
N TYR A 449 12.97 -18.38 -9.36
CA TYR A 449 11.68 -19.07 -9.48
C TYR A 449 11.90 -20.59 -9.42
N GLN A 450 11.14 -21.26 -8.56
CA GLN A 450 11.17 -22.72 -8.39
C GLN A 450 9.79 -23.30 -8.66
N ASN A 451 9.78 -24.50 -9.27
CA ASN A 451 8.57 -25.30 -9.37
C ASN A 451 8.41 -26.11 -8.08
N ILE A 452 7.34 -25.84 -7.32
CA ILE A 452 7.10 -26.46 -6.02
C ILE A 452 5.81 -27.27 -6.08
N THR A 453 5.91 -28.58 -5.81
CA THR A 453 4.75 -29.47 -5.67
C THR A 453 4.19 -29.32 -4.27
N ILE A 454 2.91 -28.91 -4.18
CA ILE A 454 2.22 -28.69 -2.91
C ILE A 454 1.85 -30.03 -2.27
N THR A 455 2.26 -30.23 -1.02
CA THR A 455 2.05 -31.47 -0.27
C THR A 455 1.05 -31.33 0.87
N ALA A 456 0.87 -30.11 1.38
CA ALA A 456 -0.09 -29.81 2.44
C ALA A 456 -0.54 -28.36 2.36
N ALA A 457 -1.69 -28.08 2.96
CA ALA A 457 -2.27 -26.75 3.01
C ALA A 457 -2.84 -26.44 4.41
N THR A 458 -2.87 -25.17 4.75
CA THR A 458 -3.62 -24.61 5.89
C THR A 458 -4.48 -23.47 5.35
N THR A 459 -5.35 -22.91 6.18
CA THR A 459 -6.15 -21.72 5.81
C THR A 459 -5.28 -20.54 5.30
N TRP A 460 -4.00 -20.45 5.73
CA TRP A 460 -3.16 -19.27 5.51
C TRP A 460 -1.91 -19.52 4.67
N SER A 461 -1.47 -20.77 4.50
CA SER A 461 -0.22 -21.10 3.81
C SER A 461 -0.24 -22.49 3.20
N LEU A 462 0.66 -22.69 2.26
CA LEU A 462 0.92 -23.96 1.60
C LEU A 462 2.28 -24.51 2.06
N SER A 463 2.41 -25.81 2.07
CA SER A 463 3.68 -26.52 2.23
C SER A 463 3.96 -27.35 0.98
N GLY A 464 5.23 -27.49 0.61
CA GLY A 464 5.59 -28.21 -0.61
C GLY A 464 7.00 -28.78 -0.60
N LYS A 465 7.36 -29.31 -1.74
CA LYS A 465 8.73 -29.77 -2.07
C LYS A 465 9.12 -29.18 -3.42
N ALA A 466 10.37 -28.74 -3.56
CA ALA A 466 10.88 -28.37 -4.87
C ALA A 466 10.77 -29.61 -5.77
N ALA A 467 10.30 -29.42 -6.99
CA ALA A 467 10.35 -30.47 -7.98
C ALA A 467 11.83 -30.76 -8.24
N ASP A 468 12.23 -32.03 -8.09
CA ASP A 468 13.61 -32.43 -8.38
C ASP A 468 13.93 -32.01 -9.81
N ILE A 469 15.02 -31.26 -9.96
CA ILE A 469 15.61 -30.98 -11.27
C ILE A 469 16.23 -32.30 -11.69
N CYS A 470 15.55 -33.04 -12.59
CA CYS A 470 16.13 -34.19 -13.26
C CYS A 470 17.32 -33.77 -14.11
#